data_33f9a6b1a3a4397625d3c443e025b927
#
_entry.id   33f9a6b1a3a4397625d3c443e025b927
#
_cell.length_a   1.000
_cell.length_b   1.000
_cell.length_c   1.000
_cell.angle_alpha   90.00
_cell.angle_beta   90.00
_cell.angle_gamma   90.00
#
_symmetry.space_group_name_H-M   'P 1'
#
loop_
_entity.id
_entity.type
_entity.pdbx_description
1 polymer ?
#
loop_
_entity_poly.entity_id
_entity_poly.type
_entity_poly.pdbx_seq_one_letter_code
_entity_poly.pdbx_strand_id
1 'polypeptide(L)'
;MQNKYILVIAVTSDNESARIIARLLVESKLAACVQIFPIESIYTWKNEVCSEGEVMLFIKSKAALFDKIKTSIKENHKYEVPEIIQIPITDGLPDYLKWINDCVG
;
A
#
# COMPACT_ATOMS: atom_id res chain seq x y z
N MET A 1 -16.10 13.98 10.01
CA MET A 1 -16.05 13.90 8.56
C MET A 1 -15.04 12.86 8.11
N GLN A 2 -15.44 11.95 7.25
CA GLN A 2 -14.51 10.93 6.74
C GLN A 2 -13.65 11.49 5.62
N ASN A 3 -12.37 11.14 5.62
CA ASN A 3 -11.48 11.50 4.54
C ASN A 3 -11.74 10.59 3.33
N LYS A 4 -11.82 11.18 2.15
CA LYS A 4 -12.08 10.47 0.91
C LYS A 4 -10.86 9.72 0.40
N TYR A 5 -9.67 10.28 0.63
CA TYR A 5 -8.40 9.78 0.10
C TYR A 5 -7.55 9.16 1.17
N ILE A 6 -6.79 8.13 0.81
CA ILE A 6 -5.94 7.41 1.75
C ILE A 6 -4.58 7.10 1.15
N LEU A 7 -3.61 6.97 2.05
CA LEU A 7 -2.32 6.34 1.78
C LEU A 7 -2.36 4.95 2.41
N VAL A 8 -2.24 3.92 1.60
CA VAL A 8 -2.09 2.56 2.12
C VAL A 8 -0.60 2.25 2.15
N ILE A 9 -0.14 1.74 3.29
CA ILE A 9 1.24 1.31 3.45
C ILE A 9 1.26 -0.21 3.50
N ALA A 10 2.10 -0.81 2.67
CA ALA A 10 2.36 -2.24 2.67
C ALA A 10 3.86 -2.49 2.56
N VAL A 11 4.30 -3.64 3.02
CA VAL A 11 5.72 -4.02 3.01
C VAL A 11 5.86 -5.41 2.41
N THR A 12 6.83 -5.58 1.51
CA THR A 12 7.16 -6.87 0.91
C THR A 12 8.60 -7.24 1.19
N SER A 13 8.95 -8.50 0.94
CA SER A 13 10.31 -9.00 1.17
C SER A 13 11.31 -8.55 0.10
N ASP A 14 10.86 -8.24 -1.11
CA ASP A 14 11.74 -7.93 -2.23
C ASP A 14 11.05 -7.03 -3.27
N ASN A 15 11.85 -6.48 -4.19
CA ASN A 15 11.37 -5.60 -5.24
C ASN A 15 10.43 -6.28 -6.22
N GLU A 16 10.67 -7.53 -6.54
CA GLU A 16 9.84 -8.25 -7.49
C GLU A 16 8.41 -8.40 -6.97
N SER A 17 8.27 -8.84 -5.72
CA SER A 17 6.96 -8.96 -5.07
C SER A 17 6.25 -7.61 -5.00
N ALA A 18 7.00 -6.54 -4.67
CA ALA A 18 6.44 -5.19 -4.61
C ALA A 18 5.91 -4.74 -5.97
N ARG A 19 6.68 -4.97 -7.04
CA ARG A 19 6.27 -4.59 -8.40
C ARG A 19 5.05 -5.34 -8.88
N ILE A 20 4.96 -6.63 -8.57
CA ILE A 20 3.80 -7.44 -8.95
C ILE A 20 2.54 -6.88 -8.28
N ILE A 21 2.60 -6.63 -6.99
CA ILE A 21 1.46 -6.05 -6.23
C ILE A 21 1.12 -4.66 -6.75
N ALA A 22 2.12 -3.80 -6.95
CA ALA A 22 1.92 -2.43 -7.42
C ALA A 22 1.22 -2.41 -8.78
N ARG A 23 1.70 -3.20 -9.74
CA ARG A 23 1.10 -3.25 -11.07
C ARG A 23 -0.32 -3.80 -11.02
N LEU A 24 -0.54 -4.84 -10.23
CA LEU A 24 -1.87 -5.41 -10.05
C LEU A 24 -2.87 -4.36 -9.56
N LEU A 25 -2.49 -3.59 -8.54
CA LEU A 25 -3.37 -2.56 -7.97
C LEU A 25 -3.67 -1.43 -8.96
N VAL A 26 -2.65 -0.96 -9.68
CA VAL A 26 -2.83 0.13 -10.66
C VAL A 26 -3.61 -0.35 -11.87
N GLU A 27 -3.29 -1.52 -12.40
CA GLU A 27 -3.97 -2.06 -13.58
C GLU A 27 -5.43 -2.41 -13.31
N SER A 28 -5.76 -2.81 -12.09
CA SER A 28 -7.15 -3.10 -11.69
C SER A 28 -7.90 -1.85 -11.22
N LYS A 29 -7.29 -0.68 -11.29
CA LYS A 29 -7.87 0.61 -10.87
C LYS A 29 -8.23 0.68 -9.39
N LEU A 30 -7.52 -0.06 -8.58
CA LEU A 30 -7.63 0.01 -7.12
C LEU A 30 -6.70 1.06 -6.53
N ALA A 31 -5.62 1.40 -7.23
CA ALA A 31 -4.68 2.45 -6.81
C ALA A 31 -4.38 3.38 -7.97
N ALA A 32 -4.24 4.67 -7.67
CA ALA A 32 -3.84 5.66 -8.66
C ALA A 32 -2.32 5.64 -8.89
N CYS A 33 -1.58 5.41 -7.81
CA CYS A 33 -0.12 5.47 -7.82
C CYS A 33 0.42 4.57 -6.73
N VAL A 34 1.49 3.85 -7.03
CA VAL A 34 2.24 3.10 -6.02
C VAL A 34 3.70 3.48 -6.14
N GLN A 35 4.27 3.93 -5.03
CA GLN A 35 5.69 4.25 -4.94
C GLN A 35 6.38 3.18 -4.11
N ILE A 36 7.55 2.76 -4.59
CA ILE A 36 8.28 1.60 -4.05
C ILE A 36 9.66 2.06 -3.64
N PHE A 37 10.08 1.73 -2.40
CA PHE A 37 11.42 2.08 -1.94
C PHE A 37 11.93 1.08 -0.91
N PRO A 38 13.27 0.91 -0.83
CA PRO A 38 13.87 -0.01 0.13
C PRO A 38 13.86 0.55 1.53
N ILE A 39 13.68 -0.33 2.52
CA ILE A 39 13.72 0.04 3.93
C ILE A 39 14.52 -0.99 4.71
N GLU A 40 14.93 -0.62 5.92
CA GLU A 40 15.43 -1.54 6.93
C GLU A 40 14.39 -1.63 8.02
N SER A 41 13.98 -2.85 8.38
CA SER A 41 12.96 -3.08 9.41
C SER A 41 13.55 -3.84 10.58
N ILE A 42 13.25 -3.37 11.78
CA ILE A 42 13.60 -4.04 13.02
C ILE A 42 12.29 -4.30 13.76
N TYR A 43 11.98 -5.56 14.01
CA TYR A 43 10.66 -5.93 14.53
C TYR A 43 10.71 -7.24 15.31
N THR A 44 9.63 -7.53 16.01
CA THR A 44 9.48 -8.77 16.77
C THR A 44 8.64 -9.78 15.98
N TRP A 45 9.16 -10.97 15.83
CA TRP A 45 8.44 -12.10 15.23
C TRP A 45 8.72 -13.36 16.04
N LYS A 46 7.65 -14.02 16.50
CA LYS A 46 7.73 -15.24 17.31
C LYS A 46 8.70 -15.10 18.49
N ASN A 47 8.53 -13.99 19.22
CA ASN A 47 9.30 -13.63 20.43
C ASN A 47 10.78 -13.32 20.18
N GLU A 48 11.20 -13.15 18.93
CA GLU A 48 12.57 -12.77 18.60
C GLU A 48 12.60 -11.41 17.91
N VAL A 49 13.68 -10.67 18.14
CA VAL A 49 13.94 -9.42 17.44
C VAL A 49 14.60 -9.72 16.12
N CYS A 50 13.96 -9.34 15.03
CA CYS A 50 14.46 -9.54 13.68
C CYS A 50 14.89 -8.22 13.06
N SER A 51 15.90 -8.27 12.19
CA SER A 51 16.36 -7.12 11.41
C SER A 51 16.51 -7.57 9.96
N GLU A 52 15.78 -6.92 9.06
CA GLU A 52 15.77 -7.31 7.65
C GLU A 52 15.67 -6.12 6.73
N GLY A 53 16.26 -6.26 5.53
CA GLY A 53 15.94 -5.39 4.41
C GLY A 53 14.59 -5.78 3.85
N GLU A 54 13.72 -4.80 3.64
CA GLU A 54 12.40 -4.99 3.07
C GLU A 54 12.11 -3.88 2.05
N VAL A 55 10.96 -3.96 1.42
CA VAL A 55 10.54 -2.98 0.42
C VAL A 55 9.16 -2.44 0.81
N MET A 56 9.06 -1.13 0.90
CA MET A 56 7.83 -0.45 1.30
C MET A 56 7.09 0.09 0.07
N LEU A 57 5.77 -0.04 0.11
CA LEU A 57 4.88 0.51 -0.91
C LEU A 57 4.04 1.62 -0.28
N PHE A 58 4.03 2.78 -0.93
CA PHE A 58 3.09 3.86 -0.66
C PHE A 58 2.05 3.84 -1.77
N ILE A 59 0.81 3.52 -1.40
CA ILE A 59 -0.29 3.29 -2.34
C ILE A 59 -1.31 4.40 -2.14
N LYS A 60 -1.54 5.22 -3.18
CA LYS A 60 -2.51 6.31 -3.10
C LYS A 60 -3.80 5.90 -3.74
N SER A 61 -4.91 6.04 -2.99
CA SER A 61 -6.22 5.62 -3.44
C SER A 61 -7.34 6.34 -2.68
N LYS A 62 -8.53 5.79 -2.76
CA LYS A 62 -9.69 6.29 -2.02
C LYS A 62 -10.06 5.33 -0.89
N ALA A 63 -10.57 5.89 0.20
CA ALA A 63 -10.98 5.13 1.38
C ALA A 63 -11.99 4.03 1.04
N ALA A 64 -12.88 4.28 0.11
CA ALA A 64 -13.91 3.32 -0.32
C ALA A 64 -13.31 2.03 -0.91
N LEU A 65 -12.05 2.07 -1.36
CA LEU A 65 -11.40 0.92 -1.99
C LEU A 65 -10.49 0.14 -1.06
N PHE A 66 -10.34 0.58 0.20
CA PHE A 66 -9.37 -0.04 1.11
C PHE A 66 -9.56 -1.54 1.29
N ASP A 67 -10.79 -1.99 1.49
CA ASP A 67 -11.02 -3.42 1.70
C ASP A 67 -10.63 -4.26 0.48
N LYS A 68 -10.88 -3.76 -0.72
CA LYS A 68 -10.47 -4.45 -1.95
C LYS A 68 -8.95 -4.45 -2.11
N ILE A 69 -8.30 -3.33 -1.77
CA ILE A 69 -6.84 -3.22 -1.80
C ILE A 69 -6.23 -4.24 -0.83
N LYS A 70 -6.72 -4.25 0.41
CA LYS A 70 -6.25 -5.14 1.46
C LYS A 70 -6.36 -6.61 1.04
N THR A 71 -7.50 -7.00 0.50
CA THR A 71 -7.74 -8.37 0.02
C THR A 71 -6.79 -8.73 -1.11
N SER A 72 -6.63 -7.82 -2.08
CA SER A 72 -5.76 -8.04 -3.23
C SER A 72 -4.29 -8.21 -2.82
N ILE A 73 -3.82 -7.38 -1.89
CA ILE A 73 -2.45 -7.48 -1.38
C ILE A 73 -2.27 -8.81 -0.65
N LYS A 74 -3.19 -9.15 0.25
CA LYS A 74 -3.08 -10.37 1.04
C LYS A 74 -3.04 -11.63 0.18
N GLU A 75 -3.85 -11.68 -0.87
CA GLU A 75 -3.88 -12.82 -1.79
C GLU A 75 -2.57 -13.00 -2.58
N ASN A 76 -1.79 -11.94 -2.73
CA ASN A 76 -0.57 -11.93 -3.52
C ASN A 76 0.69 -11.74 -2.69
N HIS A 77 0.58 -11.84 -1.36
CA HIS A 77 1.70 -11.60 -0.45
C HIS A 77 2.29 -12.91 0.04
N LYS A 78 3.62 -12.92 0.21
CA LYS A 78 4.36 -14.09 0.69
C LYS A 78 4.29 -14.29 2.20
N TYR A 79 4.06 -13.19 2.96
CA TYR A 79 4.05 -13.24 4.41
C TYR A 79 2.74 -13.81 4.95
N GLU A 80 2.86 -14.54 6.06
CA GLU A 80 1.71 -15.03 6.81
C GLU A 80 0.88 -13.88 7.37
N VAL A 81 1.57 -12.86 7.93
CA VAL A 81 0.94 -11.67 8.48
C VAL A 81 1.57 -10.44 7.83
N PRO A 82 1.07 -9.99 6.67
CA PRO A 82 1.64 -8.82 6.00
C PRO A 82 1.23 -7.52 6.68
N GLU A 83 2.12 -6.53 6.64
CA GLU A 83 1.77 -5.17 7.06
C GLU A 83 0.92 -4.53 5.98
N ILE A 84 -0.33 -4.19 6.33
CA ILE A 84 -1.24 -3.46 5.45
C ILE A 84 -2.03 -2.50 6.33
N ILE A 85 -1.75 -1.21 6.23
CA ILE A 85 -2.44 -0.20 7.01
C ILE A 85 -2.88 0.95 6.12
N GLN A 86 -3.87 1.72 6.57
CA GLN A 86 -4.27 2.93 5.86
C GLN A 86 -4.08 4.15 6.74
N ILE A 87 -3.68 5.24 6.11
CA ILE A 87 -3.53 6.54 6.75
C ILE A 87 -4.40 7.52 5.97
N PRO A 88 -5.29 8.26 6.62
CA PRO A 88 -6.11 9.25 5.92
C PRO A 88 -5.24 10.38 5.38
N ILE A 89 -5.51 10.79 4.15
CA ILE A 89 -4.93 12.00 3.58
C ILE A 89 -5.92 13.13 3.87
N THR A 90 -5.54 14.00 4.79
CA THR A 90 -6.45 15.05 5.30
C THR A 90 -6.55 16.24 4.36
N ASP A 91 -5.50 16.51 3.57
CA ASP A 91 -5.48 17.61 2.61
C ASP A 91 -4.39 17.36 1.58
N GLY A 92 -4.48 18.03 0.46
CA GLY A 92 -3.49 17.93 -0.61
C GLY A 92 -3.81 18.90 -1.73
N LEU A 93 -2.93 19.00 -2.71
CA LEU A 93 -3.19 19.83 -3.89
C LEU A 93 -4.47 19.35 -4.57
N PRO A 94 -5.48 20.23 -4.77
CA PRO A 94 -6.76 19.80 -5.34
C PRO A 94 -6.65 19.05 -6.67
N ASP A 95 -5.77 19.49 -7.56
CA ASP A 95 -5.57 18.82 -8.85
C ASP A 95 -5.01 17.40 -8.68
N TYR A 96 -4.14 17.19 -7.71
CA TYR A 96 -3.60 15.86 -7.44
C TYR A 96 -4.66 14.93 -6.86
N LEU A 97 -5.44 15.42 -5.91
CA LEU A 97 -6.53 14.63 -5.33
C LEU A 97 -7.59 14.27 -6.37
N LYS A 98 -7.90 15.22 -7.27
CA LYS A 98 -8.81 14.95 -8.38
C LYS A 98 -8.24 13.87 -9.30
N TRP A 99 -6.94 13.91 -9.56
CA TRP A 99 -6.28 12.91 -10.38
C TRP A 99 -6.40 11.50 -9.76
N ILE A 100 -6.21 11.38 -8.43
CA ILE A 100 -6.43 10.12 -7.74
C ILE A 100 -7.86 9.64 -7.98
N ASN A 101 -8.84 10.52 -7.78
CA ASN A 101 -10.26 10.18 -7.97
C ASN A 101 -10.55 9.67 -9.38
N ASP A 102 -9.95 10.30 -10.38
CA ASP A 102 -10.20 9.96 -11.78
C ASP A 102 -9.54 8.63 -12.21
N CYS A 103 -8.47 8.22 -11.52
CA CYS A 103 -7.73 7.01 -11.85
C CYS A 103 -8.35 5.72 -11.29
N VAL A 104 -9.12 5.81 -10.20
CA VAL A 104 -9.58 4.63 -9.46
C VAL A 104 -11.09 4.50 -9.47
N GLY A 105 -11.54 3.29 -9.21
CA GLY A 105 -12.95 2.96 -9.19
C GLY A 105 -13.37 2.11 -10.37
#